data_705139a5f9326418d5d22245c8f768c6
#
_entry.id   705139a5f9326418d5d22245c8f768c6
#
_cell.length_a   1.000
_cell.length_b   1.000
_cell.length_c   1.000
_cell.angle_alpha   90.00
_cell.angle_beta   90.00
_cell.angle_gamma   90.00
#
_symmetry.space_group_name_H-M   'P 1'
#
loop_
_entity.id
_entity.type
_entity.pdbx_description
1 polymer ?
#
loop_
_entity_poly.entity_id
_entity_poly.type
_entity_poly.pdbx_seq_one_letter_code
_entity_poly.pdbx_strand_id
1 'polypeptide(L)'
;MAAGNYALAQAKLKEARNLFNQVSNFYQDLSAVFAGIDTPIANNSRDKAVEAAQKRDDSTFQLALVHRALNQPEMSVPLLVQVLKSQQATRSLGKKAYAQLVELGFSDIPYKR
;
A
#
# COMPACT_ATOMS: atom_id res chain seq x y z
N MET A 1 -12.61 17.63 -5.71
CA MET A 1 -11.31 18.21 -5.24
C MET A 1 -10.68 19.01 -6.37
N ALA A 2 -10.21 20.22 -6.09
CA ALA A 2 -9.51 21.03 -7.08
C ALA A 2 -8.10 20.49 -7.36
N ALA A 3 -7.53 20.82 -8.53
CA ALA A 3 -6.21 20.32 -8.93
C ALA A 3 -5.11 20.64 -7.91
N GLY A 4 -5.15 21.82 -7.26
CA GLY A 4 -4.20 22.19 -6.22
C GLY A 4 -4.30 21.30 -4.98
N ASN A 5 -5.50 20.83 -4.64
CA ASN A 5 -5.71 19.91 -3.54
C ASN A 5 -5.16 18.51 -3.87
N TYR A 6 -5.22 18.10 -5.13
CA TYR A 6 -4.62 16.83 -5.56
C TYR A 6 -3.09 16.87 -5.44
N ALA A 7 -2.47 17.99 -5.79
CA ALA A 7 -1.02 18.14 -5.64
C ALA A 7 -0.60 18.03 -4.17
N LEU A 8 -1.34 18.65 -3.25
CA LEU A 8 -1.08 18.55 -1.81
C LEU A 8 -1.31 17.14 -1.32
N ALA A 9 -2.41 16.50 -1.73
CA ALA A 9 -2.72 15.13 -1.36
C ALA A 9 -1.62 14.17 -1.84
N GLN A 10 -1.13 14.36 -3.06
CA GLN A 10 -0.04 13.57 -3.63
C GLN A 10 1.22 13.67 -2.76
N ALA A 11 1.62 14.89 -2.39
CA ALA A 11 2.80 15.10 -1.56
C ALA A 11 2.67 14.44 -0.19
N LYS A 12 1.51 14.61 0.46
CA LYS A 12 1.24 14.03 1.78
C LYS A 12 1.21 12.51 1.75
N LEU A 13 0.61 11.92 0.73
CA LEU A 13 0.53 10.47 0.59
C LEU A 13 1.89 9.84 0.28
N LYS A 14 2.73 10.49 -0.52
CA LYS A 14 4.10 10.05 -0.75
C LYS A 14 4.90 10.05 0.55
N GLU A 15 4.78 11.09 1.34
CA GLU A 15 5.46 11.21 2.63
C GLU A 15 4.98 10.12 3.60
N ALA A 16 3.67 9.92 3.73
CA ALA A 16 3.09 8.88 4.58
C ALA A 16 3.55 7.49 4.16
N ARG A 17 3.51 7.19 2.86
CA ARG A 17 3.95 5.91 2.31
C ARG A 17 5.41 5.62 2.66
N ASN A 18 6.29 6.60 2.49
CA ASN A 18 7.70 6.44 2.80
C ASN A 18 7.93 6.23 4.30
N LEU A 19 7.22 6.99 5.13
CA LEU A 19 7.33 6.89 6.58
C LEU A 19 6.88 5.51 7.07
N PHE A 20 5.71 5.05 6.62
CA PHE A 20 5.20 3.72 7.01
C PHE A 20 6.10 2.59 6.51
N ASN A 21 6.72 2.75 5.33
CA ASN A 21 7.67 1.77 4.84
C ASN A 21 8.91 1.69 5.74
N GLN A 22 9.43 2.83 6.17
CA GLN A 22 10.56 2.87 7.11
C GLN A 22 10.19 2.25 8.46
N VAL A 23 9.00 2.53 8.97
CA VAL A 23 8.51 1.96 10.23
C VAL A 23 8.37 0.44 10.12
N SER A 24 7.80 -0.04 9.01
CA SER A 24 7.66 -1.48 8.77
C SER A 24 9.03 -2.16 8.75
N ASN A 25 9.99 -1.59 8.04
CA ASN A 25 11.35 -2.14 7.97
C ASN A 25 12.04 -2.16 9.34
N PHE A 26 11.88 -1.10 10.13
CA PHE A 26 12.41 -1.03 11.48
C PHE A 26 11.89 -2.19 12.33
N TYR A 27 10.58 -2.43 12.32
CA TYR A 27 9.99 -3.51 13.10
C TYR A 27 10.33 -4.90 12.58
N GLN A 28 10.52 -5.06 11.27
CA GLN A 28 11.03 -6.31 10.69
C GLN A 28 12.45 -6.61 11.22
N ASP A 29 13.30 -5.60 11.24
CA ASP A 29 14.67 -5.74 11.74
C ASP A 29 14.67 -6.07 13.25
N LEU A 30 13.83 -5.39 14.01
CA LEU A 30 13.71 -5.64 15.45
C LEU A 30 13.21 -7.06 15.73
N SER A 31 12.23 -7.53 14.96
CA SER A 31 11.72 -8.90 15.05
C SER A 31 12.84 -9.92 14.77
N ALA A 32 13.63 -9.67 13.73
CA ALA A 32 14.74 -10.55 13.36
C ALA A 32 15.82 -10.62 14.44
N VAL A 33 16.14 -9.48 15.06
CA VAL A 33 17.13 -9.41 16.14
C VAL A 33 16.73 -10.26 17.34
N PHE A 34 15.44 -10.27 17.69
CA PHE A 34 14.95 -10.98 18.86
C PHE A 34 14.44 -12.39 18.55
N ALA A 35 14.41 -12.82 17.29
CA ALA A 35 14.01 -14.16 16.91
C ALA A 35 14.93 -15.19 17.58
N GLY A 36 14.36 -16.12 18.36
CA GLY A 36 15.11 -17.12 19.11
C GLY A 36 15.72 -16.61 20.42
N ILE A 37 15.58 -15.33 20.72
CA ILE A 37 16.09 -14.71 21.97
C ILE A 37 14.91 -14.38 22.89
N ASP A 38 13.92 -13.65 22.36
CA ASP A 38 12.74 -13.25 23.12
C ASP A 38 11.54 -13.32 22.19
N THR A 39 10.76 -14.37 22.31
CA THR A 39 9.61 -14.62 21.43
C THR A 39 8.52 -13.54 21.55
N PRO A 40 8.12 -13.08 22.75
CA PRO A 40 7.15 -11.99 22.84
C PRO A 40 7.59 -10.71 22.14
N ILE A 41 8.84 -10.30 22.26
CA ILE A 41 9.36 -9.11 21.57
C ILE A 41 9.35 -9.33 20.07
N ALA A 42 9.83 -10.48 19.59
CA ALA A 42 9.88 -10.81 18.18
C ALA A 42 8.47 -10.79 17.55
N ASN A 43 7.50 -11.42 18.21
CA ASN A 43 6.12 -11.50 17.72
C ASN A 43 5.44 -10.13 17.72
N ASN A 44 5.60 -9.35 18.79
CA ASN A 44 5.04 -8.00 18.85
C ASN A 44 5.61 -7.11 17.75
N SER A 45 6.91 -7.20 17.50
CA SER A 45 7.56 -6.43 16.44
C SER A 45 7.07 -6.85 15.06
N ARG A 46 6.86 -8.16 14.84
CA ARG A 46 6.29 -8.66 13.57
C ARG A 46 4.89 -8.10 13.33
N ASP A 47 4.05 -8.10 14.36
CA ASP A 47 2.68 -7.58 14.27
C ASP A 47 2.68 -6.09 13.94
N LYS A 48 3.58 -5.32 14.55
CA LYS A 48 3.72 -3.89 14.26
C LYS A 48 4.27 -3.64 12.85
N ALA A 49 5.15 -4.51 12.36
CA ALA A 49 5.64 -4.43 10.98
C ALA A 49 4.50 -4.63 9.98
N VAL A 50 3.64 -5.62 10.21
CA VAL A 50 2.47 -5.88 9.35
C VAL A 50 1.51 -4.69 9.39
N GLU A 51 1.23 -4.15 10.56
CA GLU A 51 0.35 -2.99 10.72
C GLU A 51 0.88 -1.78 9.94
N ALA A 52 2.18 -1.49 10.06
CA ALA A 52 2.80 -0.39 9.32
C ALA A 52 2.77 -0.64 7.81
N ALA A 53 3.01 -1.88 7.37
CA ALA A 53 2.93 -2.25 5.96
C ALA A 53 1.51 -2.07 5.40
N GLN A 54 0.47 -2.38 6.17
CA GLN A 54 -0.91 -2.14 5.77
C GLN A 54 -1.19 -0.65 5.59
N LYS A 55 -0.71 0.18 6.50
CA LYS A 55 -0.85 1.65 6.40
C LYS A 55 -0.08 2.20 5.19
N ARG A 56 1.10 1.67 4.91
CA ARG A 56 1.85 2.00 3.70
C ARG A 56 1.04 1.67 2.45
N ASP A 57 0.45 0.49 2.40
CA ASP A 57 -0.32 0.03 1.24
C ASP A 57 -1.61 0.84 1.07
N ASP A 58 -2.28 1.21 2.17
CA ASP A 58 -3.41 2.14 2.12
C ASP A 58 -2.99 3.48 1.50
N SER A 59 -1.85 4.02 1.93
CA SER A 59 -1.33 5.28 1.38
C SER A 59 -1.00 5.13 -0.11
N THR A 60 -0.42 4.00 -0.50
CA THR A 60 -0.12 3.69 -1.90
C THR A 60 -1.39 3.62 -2.74
N PHE A 61 -2.43 2.98 -2.22
CA PHE A 61 -3.72 2.89 -2.90
C PHE A 61 -4.35 4.28 -3.08
N GLN A 62 -4.38 5.08 -2.03
CA GLN A 62 -4.92 6.45 -2.10
C GLN A 62 -4.12 7.30 -3.09
N LEU A 63 -2.80 7.14 -3.13
CA LEU A 63 -1.94 7.83 -4.09
C LEU A 63 -2.29 7.42 -5.53
N ALA A 64 -2.57 6.14 -5.76
CA ALA A 64 -3.02 5.65 -7.07
C ALA A 64 -4.33 6.31 -7.48
N LEU A 65 -5.28 6.48 -6.55
CA LEU A 65 -6.55 7.16 -6.83
C LEU A 65 -6.35 8.64 -7.15
N VAL A 66 -5.41 9.30 -6.50
CA VAL A 66 -5.08 10.70 -6.82
C VAL A 66 -4.54 10.81 -8.24
N HIS A 67 -3.62 9.93 -8.63
CA HIS A 67 -3.10 9.92 -10.00
C HIS A 67 -4.18 9.61 -11.03
N ARG A 68 -5.10 8.69 -10.70
CA ARG A 68 -6.25 8.41 -11.57
C ARG A 68 -7.13 9.67 -11.73
N ALA A 69 -7.40 10.39 -10.64
CA ALA A 69 -8.19 11.62 -10.68
C ALA A 69 -7.51 12.71 -11.52
N LEU A 70 -6.18 12.69 -11.57
CA LEU A 70 -5.39 13.59 -12.44
C LEU A 70 -5.22 13.08 -13.87
N ASN A 71 -5.89 11.98 -14.21
CA ASN A 71 -5.80 11.33 -15.52
C ASN A 71 -4.36 10.92 -15.87
N GLN A 72 -3.70 10.29 -14.90
CA GLN A 72 -2.32 9.82 -15.03
C GLN A 72 -2.25 8.31 -14.80
N PRO A 73 -2.81 7.48 -15.69
CA PRO A 73 -2.81 6.03 -15.51
C PRO A 73 -1.40 5.43 -15.48
N GLU A 74 -0.45 6.04 -16.17
CA GLU A 74 0.96 5.62 -16.17
C GLU A 74 1.59 5.68 -14.77
N MET A 75 1.06 6.53 -13.90
CA MET A 75 1.48 6.63 -12.50
C MET A 75 0.62 5.76 -11.59
N SER A 76 -0.67 5.66 -11.89
CA SER A 76 -1.64 4.94 -11.07
C SER A 76 -1.43 3.41 -11.14
N VAL A 77 -1.24 2.86 -12.34
CA VAL A 77 -1.18 1.41 -12.57
C VAL A 77 -0.03 0.74 -11.80
N PRO A 78 1.22 1.25 -11.83
CA PRO A 78 2.29 0.63 -11.05
C PRO A 78 2.01 0.60 -9.56
N LEU A 79 1.35 1.64 -9.02
CA LEU A 79 0.99 1.70 -7.60
C LEU A 79 -0.07 0.66 -7.23
N LEU A 80 -1.06 0.47 -8.09
CA LEU A 80 -2.08 -0.57 -7.89
C LEU A 80 -1.46 -1.97 -7.91
N VAL A 81 -0.50 -2.20 -8.81
CA VAL A 81 0.22 -3.47 -8.87
C VAL A 81 1.03 -3.69 -7.60
N GLN A 82 1.65 -2.65 -7.05
CA GLN A 82 2.37 -2.75 -5.76
C GLN A 82 1.44 -3.19 -4.63
N VAL A 83 0.23 -2.62 -4.57
CA VAL A 83 -0.77 -3.01 -3.57
C VAL A 83 -1.15 -4.49 -3.74
N LEU A 84 -1.37 -4.95 -4.96
CA LEU A 84 -1.68 -6.35 -5.24
C LEU A 84 -0.56 -7.29 -4.79
N LYS A 85 0.69 -6.93 -5.07
CA LYS A 85 1.84 -7.74 -4.67
C LYS A 85 1.97 -7.87 -3.16
N SER A 86 1.70 -6.77 -2.44
CA SER A 86 1.82 -6.73 -0.98
C SER A 86 0.62 -7.35 -0.28
N GLN A 87 -0.60 -7.01 -0.71
CA GLN A 87 -1.84 -7.41 -0.03
C GLN A 87 -2.47 -8.68 -0.57
N GLN A 88 -2.07 -9.14 -1.73
CA GLN A 88 -2.67 -10.25 -2.47
C GLN A 88 -4.11 -9.92 -2.91
N ALA A 89 -4.54 -10.53 -4.02
CA ALA A 89 -5.84 -10.24 -4.64
C ALA A 89 -7.03 -10.67 -3.79
N THR A 90 -6.82 -11.61 -2.83
CA THR A 90 -7.88 -12.13 -1.97
C THR A 90 -8.22 -11.21 -0.79
N ARG A 91 -7.32 -10.30 -0.44
CA ARG A 91 -7.54 -9.35 0.66
C ARG A 91 -8.35 -8.15 0.19
N SER A 92 -9.02 -7.48 1.12
CA SER A 92 -9.91 -6.36 0.83
C SER A 92 -9.24 -5.27 -0.02
N LEU A 93 -8.07 -4.81 0.38
CA LEU A 93 -7.36 -3.75 -0.34
C LEU A 93 -6.87 -4.23 -1.71
N GLY A 94 -6.41 -5.48 -1.79
CA GLY A 94 -6.00 -6.10 -3.06
C GLY A 94 -7.16 -6.18 -4.05
N LYS A 95 -8.35 -6.57 -3.58
CA LYS A 95 -9.56 -6.60 -4.41
C LYS A 95 -9.90 -5.21 -4.94
N LYS A 96 -9.79 -4.18 -4.10
CA LYS A 96 -10.03 -2.79 -4.52
C LYS A 96 -9.02 -2.34 -5.55
N ALA A 97 -7.75 -2.69 -5.38
CA ALA A 97 -6.70 -2.36 -6.35
C ALA A 97 -6.95 -3.02 -7.70
N TYR A 98 -7.32 -4.30 -7.68
CA TYR A 98 -7.63 -5.02 -8.92
C TYR A 98 -8.86 -4.43 -9.62
N ALA A 99 -9.90 -4.07 -8.86
CA ALA A 99 -11.09 -3.43 -9.41
C ALA A 99 -10.73 -2.12 -10.14
N GLN A 100 -9.80 -1.34 -9.61
CA GLN A 100 -9.32 -0.12 -10.27
C GLN A 100 -8.63 -0.44 -11.61
N LEU A 101 -7.82 -1.51 -11.67
CA LEU A 101 -7.18 -1.93 -12.91
C LEU A 101 -8.21 -2.34 -13.96
N VAL A 102 -9.27 -3.02 -13.57
CA VAL A 102 -10.37 -3.39 -14.47
C VAL A 102 -11.06 -2.12 -14.99
N GLU A 103 -11.41 -1.19 -14.11
CA GLU A 103 -12.07 0.06 -14.51
C GLU A 103 -11.20 0.91 -15.44
N LEU A 104 -9.88 0.87 -15.27
CA LEU A 104 -8.94 1.60 -16.13
C LEU A 104 -8.68 0.89 -17.45
N GLY A 105 -9.19 -0.33 -17.62
CA GLY A 105 -9.03 -1.10 -18.86
C GLY A 105 -7.72 -1.87 -18.98
N PHE A 106 -6.96 -1.99 -17.90
CA PHE A 106 -5.70 -2.74 -17.90
C PHE A 106 -5.87 -4.21 -17.54
N SER A 107 -7.10 -4.61 -17.20
CA SER A 107 -7.50 -6.01 -17.07
C SER A 107 -8.93 -6.16 -17.53
N ASP A 108 -9.21 -7.27 -18.23
CA ASP A 108 -10.53 -7.49 -18.83
C ASP A 108 -11.43 -8.39 -17.98
N ILE A 109 -10.84 -9.12 -17.05
CA ILE A 109 -11.55 -10.16 -16.29
C ILE A 109 -11.68 -9.72 -14.82
N PRO A 110 -12.90 -9.41 -14.37
CA PRO A 110 -13.13 -9.09 -12.95
C PRO A 110 -12.84 -10.28 -12.05
N TYR A 111 -12.32 -10.00 -10.87
CA TYR A 111 -12.10 -11.01 -9.85
C TYR A 111 -13.41 -11.22 -9.07
N LYS A 112 -13.96 -12.42 -9.13
CA LYS A 112 -15.31 -12.71 -8.63
C LYS A 112 -15.38 -13.31 -7.23
N ARG A 113 -14.27 -13.51 -6.56
CA ARG A 113 -14.27 -14.15 -5.25
C ARG A 113 -14.08 -13.19 -4.11
#